data_519fbbf12c3c98e80e8ff16ef2c5cdd8
#
_entry.id   519fbbf12c3c98e80e8ff16ef2c5cdd8
#
_cell.length_a   1.000
_cell.length_b   1.000
_cell.length_c   1.000
_cell.angle_alpha   90.00
_cell.angle_beta   90.00
_cell.angle_gamma   90.00
#
_symmetry.space_group_name_H-M   'P 1'
#
loop_
_entity.id
_entity.type
_entity.pdbx_description
1 polymer ?
#
loop_
_entity_poly.entity_id
_entity_poly.type
_entity_poly.pdbx_seq_one_letter_code
_entity_poly.pdbx_strand_id
1 'polypeptide(L)'
;HSSLLPQEAFEDLQIDTKGKFTGIGIHITMQDGFVTVISPIEDTPAYKAGIKARDRIIKVDGKPTKDLREAVNMMRGPKGTPVEVTILREGVKQPLEFELIRDVIPIQSVKSIILKPGYGFIRLSNFTGTTTAEMEKALRKMENAKDPLKGLVLDLRNNGGGLLNQSLKVTDLFLDEGKILSIKGRNAKNTKVFNASASSVKRNYPLVVLINGGSASASEIVAGALQDHKRALILGTTSFGKGSVQTVETLRDGSGLKLTIARYYTPSGRSIQAKGIEPDIFLKHRLLDPEESRVNEDGLLKEKDLANHLEAEPSEIEDEEDEGDEENQEKSRMREVDFRVGPLKPETLQSDNQVMRALELLEGYEIF
;
A
#
# COMPACT_ATOMS: atom_id res chain seq x y z
N HIS A 1 -17.99 -2.09 9.14
CA HIS A 1 -17.14 -2.93 8.27
C HIS A 1 -17.90 -3.54 7.07
N SER A 2 -19.21 -3.76 7.16
CA SER A 2 -20.04 -4.18 6.03
C SER A 2 -20.72 -2.97 5.41
N SER A 3 -20.73 -2.83 4.08
CA SER A 3 -21.31 -1.68 3.39
C SER A 3 -21.82 -2.04 2.00
N LEU A 4 -22.83 -1.31 1.55
CA LEU A 4 -23.23 -1.29 0.15
C LEU A 4 -22.36 -0.25 -0.56
N LEU A 5 -21.78 -0.64 -1.68
CA LEU A 5 -20.97 0.22 -2.54
C LEU A 5 -21.81 0.57 -3.77
N PRO A 6 -22.15 1.84 -4.02
CA PRO A 6 -22.71 2.26 -5.30
C PRO A 6 -21.83 1.77 -6.46
N GLN A 7 -22.42 1.60 -7.64
CA GLN A 7 -21.73 1.04 -8.81
C GLN A 7 -20.36 1.69 -9.05
N GLU A 8 -20.30 3.01 -9.03
CA GLU A 8 -19.07 3.78 -9.26
C GLU A 8 -17.99 3.48 -8.22
N ALA A 9 -18.33 3.48 -6.91
CA ALA A 9 -17.40 3.16 -5.84
C ALA A 9 -16.95 1.69 -5.90
N PHE A 10 -17.80 0.81 -6.43
CA PHE A 10 -17.46 -0.59 -6.64
C PHE A 10 -16.50 -0.78 -7.81
N GLU A 11 -16.68 -0.04 -8.90
CA GLU A 11 -15.77 -0.02 -10.04
C GLU A 11 -14.38 0.48 -9.63
N ASP A 12 -14.30 1.57 -8.85
CA ASP A 12 -13.04 2.07 -8.30
C ASP A 12 -12.35 1.02 -7.42
N LEU A 13 -13.09 0.36 -6.51
CA LEU A 13 -12.56 -0.74 -5.71
C LEU A 13 -12.02 -1.89 -6.57
N GLN A 14 -12.71 -2.23 -7.67
CA GLN A 14 -12.24 -3.27 -8.59
C GLN A 14 -10.95 -2.86 -9.31
N ILE A 15 -10.81 -1.60 -9.71
CA ILE A 15 -9.60 -1.07 -10.34
C ILE A 15 -8.44 -1.15 -9.36
N ASP A 16 -8.62 -0.63 -8.14
CA ASP A 16 -7.61 -0.66 -7.09
C ASP A 16 -7.16 -2.10 -6.76
N THR A 17 -8.13 -3.02 -6.72
CA THR A 17 -7.87 -4.42 -6.42
C THR A 17 -7.15 -5.14 -7.57
N LYS A 18 -7.51 -4.87 -8.83
CA LYS A 18 -6.85 -5.46 -10.00
C LYS A 18 -5.42 -4.93 -10.18
N GLY A 19 -5.10 -3.75 -9.65
CA GLY A 19 -3.80 -3.10 -9.82
C GLY A 19 -3.54 -2.61 -11.24
N LYS A 20 -4.59 -2.35 -12.00
CA LYS A 20 -4.54 -1.80 -13.36
C LYS A 20 -5.85 -1.19 -13.75
N PHE A 21 -5.80 -0.15 -14.58
CA PHE A 21 -6.98 0.45 -15.20
C PHE A 21 -6.73 0.65 -16.70
N THR A 22 -7.76 1.00 -17.43
CA THR A 22 -7.66 1.29 -18.87
C THR A 22 -7.81 2.78 -19.10
N GLY A 23 -6.85 3.40 -19.79
CA GLY A 23 -6.82 4.84 -20.04
C GLY A 23 -5.54 5.27 -20.72
N ILE A 24 -5.11 6.52 -20.50
CA ILE A 24 -3.94 7.12 -21.16
C ILE A 24 -2.67 7.14 -20.28
N GLY A 25 -2.78 6.94 -18.97
CA GLY A 25 -1.62 6.82 -18.06
C GLY A 25 -1.03 8.16 -17.63
N ILE A 26 -1.79 8.98 -16.90
CA ILE A 26 -1.33 10.24 -16.30
C ILE A 26 -1.78 10.37 -14.86
N HIS A 27 -0.96 11.04 -14.03
CA HIS A 27 -1.34 11.56 -12.73
C HIS A 27 -1.80 13.00 -12.89
N ILE A 28 -2.97 13.34 -12.41
CA ILE A 28 -3.58 14.66 -12.54
C ILE A 28 -4.09 15.19 -11.20
N THR A 29 -4.22 16.51 -11.12
CA THR A 29 -4.80 17.23 -9.97
C THR A 29 -5.57 18.44 -10.46
N MET A 30 -6.34 19.07 -9.57
CA MET A 30 -6.87 20.39 -9.82
C MET A 30 -5.85 21.45 -9.35
N GLN A 31 -5.46 22.34 -10.24
CA GLN A 31 -4.59 23.48 -9.93
C GLN A 31 -5.09 24.71 -10.67
N ASP A 32 -5.30 25.82 -9.93
CA ASP A 32 -5.79 27.10 -10.47
C ASP A 32 -7.07 26.97 -11.33
N GLY A 33 -7.97 26.05 -10.95
CA GLY A 33 -9.22 25.80 -11.68
C GLY A 33 -9.07 24.93 -12.94
N PHE A 34 -7.88 24.38 -13.21
CA PHE A 34 -7.61 23.51 -14.35
C PHE A 34 -7.22 22.10 -13.92
N VAL A 35 -7.65 21.10 -14.69
CA VAL A 35 -7.11 19.74 -14.60
C VAL A 35 -5.67 19.77 -15.11
N THR A 36 -4.72 19.58 -14.20
CA THR A 36 -3.28 19.76 -14.47
C THR A 36 -2.54 18.44 -14.33
N VAL A 37 -1.66 18.14 -15.27
CA VAL A 37 -0.80 16.95 -15.25
C VAL A 37 0.29 17.11 -14.20
N ILE A 38 0.32 16.23 -13.20
CA ILE A 38 1.42 16.11 -12.25
C ILE A 38 2.60 15.44 -12.95
N SER A 39 2.33 14.28 -13.58
CA SER A 39 3.31 13.54 -14.38
C SER A 39 2.62 12.51 -15.29
N PRO A 40 3.10 12.28 -16.50
CA PRO A 40 2.75 11.07 -17.24
C PRO A 40 3.41 9.85 -16.59
N ILE A 41 2.76 8.69 -16.67
CA ILE A 41 3.30 7.42 -16.21
C ILE A 41 4.21 6.86 -17.32
N GLU A 42 5.40 6.45 -16.96
CA GLU A 42 6.39 5.92 -17.91
C GLU A 42 5.83 4.74 -18.73
N ASP A 43 6.23 4.65 -19.99
CA ASP A 43 5.79 3.64 -20.97
C ASP A 43 4.29 3.65 -21.36
N THR A 44 3.50 4.60 -20.88
CA THR A 44 2.06 4.73 -21.20
C THR A 44 1.81 5.55 -22.48
N PRO A 45 0.58 5.51 -23.03
CA PRO A 45 0.22 6.32 -24.20
C PRO A 45 0.52 7.81 -24.05
N ALA A 46 0.19 8.40 -22.92
CA ALA A 46 0.42 9.82 -22.66
C ALA A 46 1.92 10.15 -22.61
N TYR A 47 2.73 9.30 -21.99
CA TYR A 47 4.19 9.46 -21.96
C TYR A 47 4.80 9.42 -23.35
N LYS A 48 4.43 8.41 -24.15
CA LYS A 48 4.92 8.21 -25.52
C LYS A 48 4.52 9.34 -26.47
N ALA A 49 3.35 9.92 -26.24
CA ALA A 49 2.86 11.07 -27.02
C ALA A 49 3.54 12.40 -26.61
N GLY A 50 4.29 12.44 -25.49
CA GLY A 50 5.01 13.64 -25.07
C GLY A 50 4.16 14.60 -24.23
N ILE A 51 3.12 14.13 -23.55
CA ILE A 51 2.46 14.87 -22.48
C ILE A 51 3.46 15.08 -21.33
N LYS A 52 3.48 16.27 -20.74
CA LYS A 52 4.48 16.68 -19.73
C LYS A 52 3.82 17.12 -18.43
N ALA A 53 4.61 17.12 -17.38
CA ALA A 53 4.22 17.76 -16.12
C ALA A 53 3.86 19.25 -16.36
N ARG A 54 2.85 19.76 -15.62
CA ARG A 54 2.26 21.09 -15.71
C ARG A 54 1.43 21.35 -16.96
N ASP A 55 1.22 20.40 -17.87
CA ASP A 55 0.23 20.54 -18.93
C ASP A 55 -1.15 20.68 -18.33
N ARG A 56 -1.94 21.66 -18.79
CA ARG A 56 -3.32 21.91 -18.36
C ARG A 56 -4.27 21.29 -19.36
N ILE A 57 -5.04 20.29 -18.97
CA ILE A 57 -6.03 19.63 -19.83
C ILE A 57 -7.27 20.51 -19.89
N ILE A 58 -7.60 21.01 -21.07
CA ILE A 58 -8.75 21.92 -21.26
C ILE A 58 -9.94 21.24 -21.91
N LYS A 59 -9.70 20.19 -22.73
CA LYS A 59 -10.76 19.40 -23.34
C LYS A 59 -10.34 17.93 -23.43
N VAL A 60 -11.35 17.04 -23.37
CA VAL A 60 -11.25 15.62 -23.75
C VAL A 60 -12.39 15.30 -24.68
N ASP A 61 -12.11 14.71 -25.85
CA ASP A 61 -13.06 14.45 -26.93
C ASP A 61 -13.91 15.69 -27.27
N GLY A 62 -13.24 16.86 -27.41
CA GLY A 62 -13.85 18.15 -27.68
C GLY A 62 -14.66 18.77 -26.53
N LYS A 63 -14.89 18.07 -25.43
CA LYS A 63 -15.66 18.55 -24.25
C LYS A 63 -14.73 19.24 -23.24
N PRO A 64 -15.11 20.43 -22.69
CA PRO A 64 -14.31 21.10 -21.69
C PRO A 64 -14.21 20.29 -20.40
N THR A 65 -13.02 20.29 -19.76
CA THR A 65 -12.78 19.65 -18.47
C THR A 65 -12.93 20.70 -17.35
N LYS A 66 -13.95 20.54 -16.50
CA LYS A 66 -14.22 21.44 -15.37
C LYS A 66 -13.99 20.78 -14.01
N ASP A 67 -14.10 19.47 -13.99
CA ASP A 67 -14.01 18.64 -12.79
C ASP A 67 -13.01 17.49 -13.01
N LEU A 68 -12.25 17.17 -11.96
CA LEU A 68 -11.21 16.16 -12.01
C LEU A 68 -11.77 14.76 -12.33
N ARG A 69 -12.89 14.42 -11.70
CA ARG A 69 -13.51 13.11 -11.83
C ARG A 69 -14.12 12.92 -13.22
N GLU A 70 -14.81 13.95 -13.72
CA GLU A 70 -15.32 13.96 -15.09
C GLU A 70 -14.21 13.77 -16.11
N ALA A 71 -13.09 14.50 -15.95
CA ALA A 71 -11.91 14.36 -16.81
C ALA A 71 -11.33 12.95 -16.77
N VAL A 72 -11.20 12.34 -15.57
CA VAL A 72 -10.76 10.95 -15.41
C VAL A 72 -11.67 9.99 -16.15
N ASN A 73 -13.01 10.14 -15.98
CA ASN A 73 -13.99 9.25 -16.61
C ASN A 73 -13.96 9.37 -18.14
N MET A 74 -13.76 10.57 -18.68
CA MET A 74 -13.64 10.77 -20.14
C MET A 74 -12.34 10.17 -20.70
N MET A 75 -11.23 10.24 -19.95
CA MET A 75 -9.93 9.68 -20.39
C MET A 75 -9.85 8.16 -20.20
N ARG A 76 -10.63 7.57 -19.32
CA ARG A 76 -10.80 6.12 -19.19
C ARG A 76 -11.68 5.58 -20.33
N GLY A 77 -11.64 4.28 -20.56
CA GLY A 77 -12.46 3.60 -21.54
C GLY A 77 -11.84 2.27 -21.98
N PRO A 78 -12.49 1.53 -22.92
CA PRO A 78 -11.99 0.24 -23.38
C PRO A 78 -10.60 0.34 -24.01
N LYS A 79 -9.75 -0.65 -23.77
CA LYS A 79 -8.43 -0.76 -24.40
C LYS A 79 -8.58 -0.71 -25.93
N GLY A 80 -7.69 0.03 -26.58
CA GLY A 80 -7.63 0.16 -28.04
C GLY A 80 -8.56 1.23 -28.63
N THR A 81 -9.37 1.91 -27.80
CA THR A 81 -10.22 3.00 -28.26
C THR A 81 -9.43 4.33 -28.27
N PRO A 82 -9.69 5.22 -29.26
CA PRO A 82 -9.05 6.54 -29.31
C PRO A 82 -9.67 7.48 -28.25
N VAL A 83 -8.88 8.47 -27.83
CA VAL A 83 -9.32 9.63 -27.05
C VAL A 83 -8.47 10.83 -27.48
N GLU A 84 -9.14 11.96 -27.71
CA GLU A 84 -8.48 13.22 -28.01
C GLU A 84 -8.34 14.07 -26.74
N VAL A 85 -7.12 14.55 -26.49
CA VAL A 85 -6.84 15.41 -25.33
C VAL A 85 -6.24 16.73 -25.81
N THR A 86 -6.92 17.84 -25.51
CA THR A 86 -6.42 19.18 -25.80
C THR A 86 -5.82 19.78 -24.53
N ILE A 87 -4.57 20.23 -24.61
CA ILE A 87 -3.84 20.82 -23.47
C ILE A 87 -3.35 22.22 -23.76
N LEU A 88 -3.16 23.00 -22.69
CA LEU A 88 -2.36 24.22 -22.69
C LEU A 88 -1.01 23.92 -22.02
N ARG A 89 0.08 24.28 -22.71
CA ARG A 89 1.45 24.13 -22.20
C ARG A 89 2.08 25.49 -22.06
N GLU A 90 2.72 25.73 -20.92
CA GLU A 90 3.47 26.95 -20.68
C GLU A 90 4.54 27.18 -21.77
N GLY A 91 4.63 28.40 -22.31
CA GLY A 91 5.55 28.76 -23.39
C GLY A 91 5.07 28.38 -24.79
N VAL A 92 3.91 27.74 -24.95
CA VAL A 92 3.31 27.41 -26.25
C VAL A 92 2.05 28.24 -26.48
N LYS A 93 2.01 29.03 -27.55
CA LYS A 93 0.91 29.98 -27.80
C LYS A 93 -0.42 29.35 -28.19
N GLN A 94 -0.38 28.16 -28.79
CA GLN A 94 -1.58 27.46 -29.26
C GLN A 94 -1.82 26.20 -28.43
N PRO A 95 -3.10 25.81 -28.19
CA PRO A 95 -3.41 24.50 -27.62
C PRO A 95 -2.79 23.38 -28.43
N LEU A 96 -2.31 22.36 -27.74
CA LEU A 96 -1.79 21.15 -28.35
C LEU A 96 -2.86 20.05 -28.30
N GLU A 97 -3.07 19.37 -29.40
CA GLU A 97 -4.01 18.25 -29.52
C GLU A 97 -3.24 16.94 -29.59
N PHE A 98 -3.66 15.96 -28.80
CA PHE A 98 -3.08 14.63 -28.73
C PHE A 98 -4.16 13.60 -28.97
N GLU A 99 -4.05 12.85 -30.04
CA GLU A 99 -4.84 11.64 -30.27
C GLU A 99 -4.11 10.46 -29.64
N LEU A 100 -4.73 9.85 -28.60
CA LEU A 100 -4.14 8.79 -27.80
C LEU A 100 -4.99 7.53 -27.91
N ILE A 101 -4.33 6.38 -27.97
CA ILE A 101 -5.03 5.09 -27.90
C ILE A 101 -4.98 4.59 -26.46
N ARG A 102 -6.15 4.37 -25.85
CA ARG A 102 -6.25 3.85 -24.48
C ARG A 102 -5.60 2.48 -24.36
N ASP A 103 -4.83 2.28 -23.32
CA ASP A 103 -4.17 1.00 -23.01
C ASP A 103 -4.36 0.62 -21.55
N VAL A 104 -3.93 -0.59 -21.20
CA VAL A 104 -3.91 -1.06 -19.81
C VAL A 104 -2.73 -0.37 -19.10
N ILE A 105 -3.06 0.41 -18.09
CA ILE A 105 -2.10 1.16 -17.27
C ILE A 105 -1.90 0.40 -15.96
N PRO A 106 -0.70 -0.12 -15.66
CA PRO A 106 -0.42 -0.77 -14.40
C PRO A 106 -0.35 0.25 -13.26
N ILE A 107 -0.97 -0.06 -12.14
CA ILE A 107 -0.80 0.66 -10.88
C ILE A 107 0.35 -0.03 -10.15
N GLN A 108 1.52 0.60 -10.17
CA GLN A 108 2.71 0.03 -9.56
C GLN A 108 2.56 -0.01 -8.03
N SER A 109 2.48 -1.22 -7.48
CA SER A 109 2.35 -1.46 -6.03
C SER A 109 3.69 -1.66 -5.33
N VAL A 110 4.75 -1.93 -6.09
CA VAL A 110 6.10 -2.23 -5.58
C VAL A 110 7.08 -1.20 -6.09
N LYS A 111 7.78 -0.53 -5.19
CA LYS A 111 8.94 0.33 -5.51
C LYS A 111 10.17 -0.23 -4.82
N SER A 112 11.30 -0.22 -5.50
CA SER A 112 12.52 -0.81 -4.97
C SER A 112 13.76 0.01 -5.31
N ILE A 113 14.72 0.02 -4.38
CA ILE A 113 16.01 0.69 -4.54
C ILE A 113 17.10 -0.06 -3.76
N ILE A 114 18.35 0.05 -4.16
CA ILE A 114 19.51 -0.36 -3.37
C ILE A 114 19.89 0.82 -2.48
N LEU A 115 19.85 0.63 -1.14
CA LEU A 115 20.28 1.62 -0.15
C LEU A 115 21.79 1.78 -0.15
N LYS A 116 22.49 0.62 -0.14
CA LYS A 116 23.93 0.50 -0.31
C LYS A 116 24.26 -0.90 -0.86
N PRO A 117 25.48 -1.17 -1.37
CA PRO A 117 25.84 -2.47 -1.92
C PRO A 117 25.49 -3.64 -0.99
N GLY A 118 24.64 -4.57 -1.47
CA GLY A 118 24.14 -5.70 -0.71
C GLY A 118 22.89 -5.44 0.15
N TYR A 119 22.40 -4.20 0.27
CA TYR A 119 21.24 -3.88 1.10
C TYR A 119 20.13 -3.26 0.28
N GLY A 120 19.01 -3.97 0.17
CA GLY A 120 17.84 -3.57 -0.59
C GLY A 120 16.75 -2.92 0.26
N PHE A 121 15.95 -2.09 -0.38
CA PHE A 121 14.73 -1.52 0.16
C PHE A 121 13.60 -1.76 -0.83
N ILE A 122 12.49 -2.32 -0.35
CA ILE A 122 11.28 -2.52 -1.12
C ILE A 122 10.11 -1.92 -0.35
N ARG A 123 9.36 -1.01 -0.99
CA ARG A 123 8.09 -0.49 -0.47
C ARG A 123 6.93 -1.12 -1.19
N LEU A 124 5.99 -1.66 -0.43
CA LEU A 124 4.68 -2.07 -0.90
C LEU A 124 3.64 -1.02 -0.52
N SER A 125 3.02 -0.37 -1.50
CA SER A 125 1.99 0.64 -1.26
C SER A 125 0.58 0.04 -1.11
N ASN A 126 0.34 -1.12 -1.72
CA ASN A 126 -0.93 -1.84 -1.68
C ASN A 126 -0.74 -3.31 -2.11
N PHE A 127 -1.71 -4.18 -1.83
CA PHE A 127 -1.74 -5.57 -2.31
C PHE A 127 -2.75 -5.74 -3.44
N THR A 128 -2.28 -5.58 -4.66
CA THR A 128 -3.06 -5.70 -5.91
C THR A 128 -2.79 -7.01 -6.61
N GLY A 129 -3.51 -7.31 -7.69
CA GLY A 129 -3.32 -8.53 -8.48
C GLY A 129 -1.93 -8.73 -9.07
N THR A 130 -1.11 -7.67 -9.16
CA THR A 130 0.24 -7.69 -9.74
C THR A 130 1.37 -7.70 -8.68
N THR A 131 1.05 -7.46 -7.41
CA THR A 131 2.04 -7.21 -6.34
C THR A 131 3.08 -8.31 -6.20
N THR A 132 2.66 -9.59 -6.19
CA THR A 132 3.61 -10.71 -6.04
C THR A 132 4.60 -10.77 -7.20
N ALA A 133 4.11 -10.61 -8.44
CA ALA A 133 4.96 -10.63 -9.63
C ALA A 133 5.95 -9.46 -9.66
N GLU A 134 5.50 -8.26 -9.27
CA GLU A 134 6.35 -7.08 -9.13
C GLU A 134 7.41 -7.28 -8.04
N MET A 135 7.02 -7.84 -6.89
CA MET A 135 7.91 -8.16 -5.77
C MET A 135 8.99 -9.15 -6.19
N GLU A 136 8.61 -10.27 -6.83
CA GLU A 136 9.56 -11.26 -7.34
C GLU A 136 10.54 -10.64 -8.35
N LYS A 137 10.05 -9.79 -9.26
CA LYS A 137 10.91 -9.10 -10.23
C LYS A 137 11.92 -8.20 -9.52
N ALA A 138 11.49 -7.45 -8.51
CA ALA A 138 12.37 -6.58 -7.72
C ALA A 138 13.42 -7.39 -6.96
N LEU A 139 13.01 -8.47 -6.27
CA LEU A 139 13.91 -9.36 -5.55
C LEU A 139 14.95 -9.99 -6.47
N ARG A 140 14.52 -10.61 -7.59
CA ARG A 140 15.44 -11.22 -8.57
C ARG A 140 16.46 -10.21 -9.13
N LYS A 141 16.03 -8.96 -9.37
CA LYS A 141 16.94 -7.90 -9.85
C LYS A 141 18.03 -7.61 -8.80
N MET A 142 17.68 -7.57 -7.52
CA MET A 142 18.63 -7.31 -6.43
C MET A 142 19.49 -8.53 -6.10
N GLU A 143 18.93 -9.72 -6.10
CA GLU A 143 19.59 -10.99 -5.82
C GLU A 143 20.65 -11.34 -6.89
N ASN A 144 20.42 -10.93 -8.15
CA ASN A 144 21.32 -11.14 -9.28
C ASN A 144 22.20 -9.90 -9.61
N ALA A 145 22.25 -8.90 -8.73
CA ALA A 145 23.09 -7.73 -8.91
C ALA A 145 24.58 -8.09 -8.71
N LYS A 146 25.49 -7.18 -9.07
CA LYS A 146 26.95 -7.35 -8.83
C LYS A 146 27.26 -7.59 -7.35
N ASP A 147 26.52 -6.89 -6.47
CA ASP A 147 26.56 -7.07 -5.02
C ASP A 147 25.23 -7.69 -4.60
N PRO A 148 25.11 -9.03 -4.49
CA PRO A 148 23.86 -9.71 -4.15
C PRO A 148 23.34 -9.30 -2.77
N LEU A 149 22.03 -9.48 -2.55
CA LEU A 149 21.39 -9.12 -1.29
C LEU A 149 22.01 -9.84 -0.10
N LYS A 150 22.44 -9.06 0.88
CA LYS A 150 22.87 -9.44 2.22
C LYS A 150 21.82 -9.10 3.27
N GLY A 151 20.92 -8.16 2.97
CA GLY A 151 19.82 -7.75 3.82
C GLY A 151 18.74 -6.97 3.06
N LEU A 152 17.53 -7.01 3.58
CA LEU A 152 16.37 -6.36 2.94
C LEU A 152 15.52 -5.61 3.97
N VAL A 153 15.16 -4.38 3.63
CA VAL A 153 14.11 -3.61 4.31
C VAL A 153 12.83 -3.71 3.49
N LEU A 154 11.75 -4.23 4.09
CA LEU A 154 10.41 -4.28 3.51
C LEU A 154 9.53 -3.21 4.18
N ASP A 155 9.18 -2.16 3.45
CA ASP A 155 8.39 -1.04 3.96
C ASP A 155 6.90 -1.25 3.67
N LEU A 156 6.12 -1.48 4.71
CA LEU A 156 4.67 -1.61 4.70
C LEU A 156 3.97 -0.40 5.35
N ARG A 157 4.70 0.66 5.68
CA ARG A 157 4.11 1.87 6.28
C ARG A 157 3.10 2.50 5.33
N ASN A 158 1.98 2.96 5.89
CA ASN A 158 0.85 3.54 5.14
C ASN A 158 0.25 2.62 4.07
N ASN A 159 0.46 1.31 4.18
CA ASN A 159 -0.16 0.32 3.31
C ASN A 159 -1.43 -0.24 3.95
N GLY A 160 -2.60 0.25 3.54
CA GLY A 160 -3.91 -0.13 4.05
C GLY A 160 -4.34 -1.58 3.74
N GLY A 161 -3.49 -2.37 3.10
CA GLY A 161 -3.74 -3.78 2.76
C GLY A 161 -4.10 -4.02 1.30
N GLY A 162 -5.12 -4.82 1.04
CA GLY A 162 -5.58 -5.22 -0.28
C GLY A 162 -5.92 -6.72 -0.35
N LEU A 163 -5.54 -7.38 -1.44
CA LEU A 163 -5.88 -8.77 -1.70
C LEU A 163 -5.21 -9.75 -0.74
N LEU A 164 -6.01 -10.54 -0.03
CA LEU A 164 -5.55 -11.60 0.86
C LEU A 164 -4.58 -12.58 0.15
N ASN A 165 -4.94 -13.04 -1.05
CA ASN A 165 -4.11 -14.00 -1.78
C ASN A 165 -2.73 -13.43 -2.14
N GLN A 166 -2.59 -12.11 -2.28
CA GLN A 166 -1.31 -11.46 -2.52
C GLN A 166 -0.48 -11.36 -1.24
N SER A 167 -1.10 -11.07 -0.08
CA SER A 167 -0.36 -11.09 1.19
C SER A 167 0.18 -12.48 1.52
N LEU A 168 -0.62 -13.54 1.28
CA LEU A 168 -0.16 -14.91 1.45
C LEU A 168 1.04 -15.23 0.56
N LYS A 169 0.97 -14.89 -0.73
CA LYS A 169 2.08 -15.12 -1.68
C LYS A 169 3.32 -14.29 -1.36
N VAL A 170 3.17 -13.03 -0.95
CA VAL A 170 4.30 -12.18 -0.53
C VAL A 170 4.96 -12.75 0.71
N THR A 171 4.18 -13.22 1.69
CA THR A 171 4.72 -13.89 2.88
C THR A 171 5.46 -15.18 2.52
N ASP A 172 4.89 -15.97 1.61
CA ASP A 172 5.43 -17.24 1.10
C ASP A 172 6.81 -17.06 0.40
N LEU A 173 7.10 -15.85 -0.12
CA LEU A 173 8.43 -15.55 -0.67
C LEU A 173 9.56 -15.62 0.37
N PHE A 174 9.24 -15.53 1.67
CA PHE A 174 10.21 -15.47 2.76
C PHE A 174 10.09 -16.61 3.77
N LEU A 175 9.09 -17.49 3.64
CA LEU A 175 8.89 -18.64 4.50
C LEU A 175 8.97 -19.92 3.66
N ASP A 176 9.71 -20.92 4.14
CA ASP A 176 9.80 -22.22 3.47
C ASP A 176 8.70 -23.20 3.94
N GLU A 177 8.20 -23.00 5.17
CA GLU A 177 7.19 -23.90 5.79
C GLU A 177 6.43 -23.19 6.91
N GLY A 178 5.41 -23.83 7.41
CA GLY A 178 4.64 -23.39 8.56
C GLY A 178 3.39 -22.61 8.17
N LYS A 179 2.61 -22.27 9.18
CA LYS A 179 1.35 -21.53 9.01
C LYS A 179 1.64 -20.07 8.71
N ILE A 180 0.98 -19.50 7.70
CA ILE A 180 0.99 -18.05 7.44
C ILE A 180 -0.18 -17.38 8.18
N LEU A 181 -1.36 -18.00 8.11
CA LEU A 181 -2.59 -17.38 8.60
C LEU A 181 -3.65 -18.42 8.91
N SER A 182 -4.49 -18.17 9.90
CA SER A 182 -5.77 -18.84 10.02
C SER A 182 -6.93 -17.86 9.95
N ILE A 183 -8.05 -18.29 9.36
CA ILE A 183 -9.29 -17.55 9.26
C ILE A 183 -10.35 -18.32 10.02
N LYS A 184 -10.99 -17.69 11.00
CA LYS A 184 -12.08 -18.28 11.76
C LYS A 184 -13.37 -17.49 11.48
N GLY A 185 -14.38 -18.17 10.94
CA GLY A 185 -15.73 -17.64 10.77
C GLY A 185 -16.58 -17.82 12.02
N ARG A 186 -17.82 -17.34 11.97
CA ARG A 186 -18.82 -17.52 13.07
C ARG A 186 -19.01 -18.99 13.48
N ASN A 187 -18.90 -19.90 12.53
CA ASN A 187 -18.95 -21.34 12.80
C ASN A 187 -17.52 -21.90 12.78
N ALA A 188 -17.11 -22.58 13.85
CA ALA A 188 -15.78 -23.20 13.99
C ALA A 188 -15.43 -24.16 12.85
N LYS A 189 -16.43 -24.80 12.23
CA LYS A 189 -16.26 -25.65 11.04
C LYS A 189 -15.74 -24.88 9.81
N ASN A 190 -15.86 -23.56 9.78
CA ASN A 190 -15.42 -22.69 8.70
C ASN A 190 -14.02 -22.11 8.94
N THR A 191 -13.20 -22.77 9.73
CA THR A 191 -11.79 -22.39 9.91
C THR A 191 -10.98 -22.79 8.68
N LYS A 192 -10.26 -21.84 8.09
CA LYS A 192 -9.30 -22.06 7.00
C LYS A 192 -7.90 -21.74 7.49
N VAL A 193 -6.95 -22.61 7.19
CA VAL A 193 -5.53 -22.43 7.51
C VAL A 193 -4.75 -22.31 6.19
N PHE A 194 -3.87 -21.34 6.11
CA PHE A 194 -2.98 -21.12 4.98
C PHE A 194 -1.54 -21.34 5.45
N ASN A 195 -0.84 -22.22 4.76
CA ASN A 195 0.54 -22.57 5.08
C ASN A 195 1.47 -22.08 3.97
N ALA A 196 2.71 -21.86 4.34
CA ALA A 196 3.79 -21.59 3.40
C ALA A 196 4.11 -22.84 2.59
N SER A 197 4.59 -22.63 1.38
CA SER A 197 5.00 -23.67 0.44
C SER A 197 6.51 -23.63 0.29
N ALA A 198 7.15 -24.78 0.28
CA ALA A 198 8.60 -24.85 0.06
C ALA A 198 8.97 -24.21 -1.28
N SER A 199 9.80 -23.15 -1.22
CA SER A 199 10.29 -22.45 -2.40
C SER A 199 11.58 -23.07 -2.94
N SER A 200 11.76 -23.08 -4.26
CA SER A 200 13.02 -23.41 -4.90
C SER A 200 14.10 -22.33 -4.68
N VAL A 201 13.70 -21.12 -4.35
CA VAL A 201 14.59 -19.97 -4.06
C VAL A 201 14.52 -19.70 -2.57
N LYS A 202 15.57 -20.08 -1.85
CA LYS A 202 15.71 -19.79 -0.43
C LYS A 202 16.25 -18.39 -0.20
N ARG A 203 15.53 -17.60 0.59
CA ARG A 203 15.90 -16.24 0.96
C ARG A 203 16.27 -16.18 2.43
N ASN A 204 17.52 -16.47 2.73
CA ASN A 204 18.01 -16.56 4.11
C ASN A 204 18.63 -15.25 4.64
N TYR A 205 18.78 -14.23 3.80
CA TYR A 205 19.29 -12.94 4.25
C TYR A 205 18.36 -12.31 5.30
N PRO A 206 18.90 -11.54 6.27
CA PRO A 206 18.11 -10.87 7.29
C PRO A 206 17.10 -9.90 6.67
N LEU A 207 15.96 -9.79 7.33
CA LEU A 207 14.81 -9.00 6.88
C LEU A 207 14.32 -8.11 8.02
N VAL A 208 14.16 -6.81 7.75
CA VAL A 208 13.47 -5.87 8.62
C VAL A 208 12.21 -5.39 7.92
N VAL A 209 11.08 -5.45 8.62
CA VAL A 209 9.79 -4.96 8.12
C VAL A 209 9.41 -3.69 8.86
N LEU A 210 9.16 -2.61 8.11
CA LEU A 210 8.69 -1.34 8.67
C LEU A 210 7.17 -1.28 8.66
N ILE A 211 6.56 -0.94 9.81
CA ILE A 211 5.12 -0.74 9.97
C ILE A 211 4.81 0.56 10.71
N ASN A 212 3.58 1.06 10.53
CA ASN A 212 3.03 2.16 11.31
C ASN A 212 1.50 2.04 11.43
N GLY A 213 0.84 3.00 12.10
CA GLY A 213 -0.61 3.05 12.25
C GLY A 213 -1.41 3.03 10.94
N GLY A 214 -0.80 3.30 9.78
CA GLY A 214 -1.40 3.16 8.46
C GLY A 214 -1.22 1.77 7.82
N SER A 215 -0.48 0.86 8.46
CA SER A 215 -0.31 -0.53 8.01
C SER A 215 -1.49 -1.36 8.46
N ALA A 216 -2.33 -1.85 7.54
CA ALA A 216 -3.58 -2.51 7.88
C ALA A 216 -3.82 -3.81 7.11
N SER A 217 -4.64 -4.72 7.66
CA SER A 217 -5.19 -5.91 6.98
C SER A 217 -4.09 -6.80 6.35
N ALA A 218 -3.95 -6.84 5.02
CA ALA A 218 -2.94 -7.65 4.32
C ALA A 218 -1.50 -7.34 4.77
N SER A 219 -1.20 -6.07 5.10
CA SER A 219 0.11 -5.67 5.66
C SER A 219 0.35 -6.31 7.03
N GLU A 220 -0.69 -6.36 7.86
CA GLU A 220 -0.63 -6.97 9.19
C GLU A 220 -0.49 -8.49 9.13
N ILE A 221 -1.07 -9.12 8.09
CA ILE A 221 -0.88 -10.55 7.82
C ILE A 221 0.59 -10.83 7.52
N VAL A 222 1.22 -10.05 6.64
CA VAL A 222 2.64 -10.21 6.29
C VAL A 222 3.52 -9.96 7.51
N ALA A 223 3.36 -8.82 8.19
CA ALA A 223 4.17 -8.47 9.35
C ALA A 223 4.02 -9.49 10.48
N GLY A 224 2.77 -9.84 10.85
CA GLY A 224 2.50 -10.77 11.94
C GLY A 224 2.97 -12.20 11.66
N ALA A 225 2.87 -12.66 10.40
CA ALA A 225 3.37 -13.98 10.03
C ALA A 225 4.90 -14.03 10.10
N LEU A 226 5.60 -13.05 9.54
CA LEU A 226 7.05 -12.99 9.55
C LEU A 226 7.61 -12.80 10.97
N GLN A 227 6.91 -12.04 11.83
CA GLN A 227 7.22 -11.88 13.24
C GLN A 227 7.10 -13.18 14.02
N ASP A 228 5.94 -13.85 13.94
CA ASP A 228 5.68 -15.10 14.67
C ASP A 228 6.66 -16.21 14.29
N HIS A 229 7.09 -16.26 13.04
CA HIS A 229 8.14 -17.19 12.56
C HIS A 229 9.57 -16.71 12.88
N LYS A 230 9.76 -15.56 13.53
CA LYS A 230 11.08 -14.94 13.75
C LYS A 230 11.90 -14.80 12.46
N ARG A 231 11.20 -14.66 11.32
CA ARG A 231 11.83 -14.52 10.00
C ARG A 231 12.25 -13.08 9.72
N ALA A 232 11.55 -12.12 10.30
CA ALA A 232 11.87 -10.71 10.18
C ALA A 232 11.76 -10.01 11.54
N LEU A 233 12.56 -8.96 11.71
CA LEU A 233 12.41 -8.01 12.79
C LEU A 233 11.39 -6.95 12.35
N ILE A 234 10.38 -6.68 13.18
CA ILE A 234 9.37 -5.68 12.92
C ILE A 234 9.76 -4.37 13.63
N LEU A 235 9.87 -3.29 12.86
CA LEU A 235 10.31 -1.99 13.37
C LEU A 235 9.30 -0.90 13.00
N GLY A 236 9.05 0.04 13.90
CA GLY A 236 8.18 1.19 13.66
C GLY A 236 7.22 1.46 14.80
N THR A 237 5.95 1.68 14.51
CA THR A 237 4.88 1.88 15.49
C THR A 237 3.78 0.84 15.27
N THR A 238 2.94 0.61 16.29
CA THR A 238 1.84 -0.36 16.23
C THR A 238 0.97 -0.14 15.00
N SER A 239 0.63 -1.23 14.31
CA SER A 239 -0.21 -1.18 13.11
C SER A 239 -1.67 -0.85 13.43
N PHE A 240 -2.51 -0.74 12.41
CA PHE A 240 -3.89 -0.25 12.51
C PHE A 240 -4.81 -1.14 13.35
N GLY A 241 -4.75 -2.46 13.20
CA GLY A 241 -5.59 -3.41 13.93
C GLY A 241 -6.81 -3.91 13.17
N LYS A 242 -6.75 -4.03 11.84
CA LYS A 242 -7.85 -4.57 11.03
C LYS A 242 -7.71 -6.07 10.85
N GLY A 243 -8.30 -6.85 11.77
CA GLY A 243 -8.31 -8.31 11.74
C GLY A 243 -9.52 -8.95 11.05
N SER A 244 -10.37 -8.18 10.36
CA SER A 244 -11.61 -8.67 9.73
C SER A 244 -11.39 -9.13 8.29
N VAL A 245 -11.98 -10.30 7.95
CA VAL A 245 -12.05 -10.83 6.58
C VAL A 245 -13.31 -10.31 5.92
N GLN A 246 -13.16 -9.70 4.76
CA GLN A 246 -14.27 -9.18 3.97
C GLN A 246 -14.38 -9.92 2.63
N THR A 247 -15.60 -10.19 2.20
CA THR A 247 -15.94 -10.57 0.83
C THR A 247 -16.69 -9.44 0.16
N VAL A 248 -16.59 -9.36 -1.16
CA VAL A 248 -17.34 -8.39 -1.97
C VAL A 248 -18.10 -9.15 -3.03
N GLU A 249 -19.43 -9.01 -3.00
CA GLU A 249 -20.35 -9.65 -3.94
C GLU A 249 -20.93 -8.61 -4.89
N THR A 250 -20.97 -8.93 -6.17
CA THR A 250 -21.60 -8.06 -7.18
C THR A 250 -23.11 -8.26 -7.17
N LEU A 251 -23.86 -7.19 -7.02
CA LEU A 251 -25.31 -7.21 -7.10
C LEU A 251 -25.79 -7.03 -8.55
N ARG A 252 -27.09 -7.36 -8.79
CA ARG A 252 -27.68 -7.34 -10.15
C ARG A 252 -27.73 -5.95 -10.80
N ASP A 253 -27.76 -4.92 -9.99
CA ASP A 253 -27.78 -3.51 -10.41
C ASP A 253 -26.37 -2.94 -10.66
N GLY A 254 -25.32 -3.76 -10.56
CA GLY A 254 -23.93 -3.34 -10.73
C GLY A 254 -23.29 -2.77 -9.46
N SER A 255 -24.03 -2.64 -8.36
CA SER A 255 -23.47 -2.24 -7.07
C SER A 255 -22.71 -3.40 -6.40
N GLY A 256 -21.89 -3.09 -5.39
CA GLY A 256 -21.10 -4.06 -4.63
C GLY A 256 -21.59 -4.18 -3.18
N LEU A 257 -21.74 -5.41 -2.68
CA LEU A 257 -22.02 -5.67 -1.27
C LEU A 257 -20.74 -6.17 -0.60
N LYS A 258 -20.16 -5.35 0.26
CA LYS A 258 -18.99 -5.71 1.07
C LYS A 258 -19.46 -6.23 2.43
N LEU A 259 -19.12 -7.48 2.76
CA LEU A 259 -19.53 -8.16 3.98
C LEU A 259 -18.34 -8.64 4.78
N THR A 260 -18.35 -8.41 6.10
CA THR A 260 -17.43 -9.06 7.03
C THR A 260 -17.93 -10.47 7.36
N ILE A 261 -17.08 -11.47 7.11
CA ILE A 261 -17.45 -12.89 7.21
C ILE A 261 -16.62 -13.69 8.22
N ALA A 262 -15.46 -13.19 8.63
CA ALA A 262 -14.55 -13.91 9.52
C ALA A 262 -13.49 -12.98 10.12
N ARG A 263 -12.62 -13.52 10.97
CA ARG A 263 -11.45 -12.83 11.54
C ARG A 263 -10.15 -13.55 11.15
N TYR A 264 -9.06 -12.76 11.09
CA TYR A 264 -7.69 -13.23 10.88
C TYR A 264 -7.01 -13.54 12.22
N TYR A 265 -6.16 -14.55 12.20
CA TYR A 265 -5.28 -14.91 13.31
C TYR A 265 -3.88 -15.21 12.77
N THR A 266 -2.87 -14.69 13.43
CA THR A 266 -1.47 -14.93 13.07
C THR A 266 -1.08 -16.40 13.28
N PRO A 267 0.10 -16.85 12.88
CA PRO A 267 0.58 -18.22 13.12
C PRO A 267 0.51 -18.66 14.57
N SER A 268 0.85 -17.79 15.52
CA SER A 268 0.78 -18.06 16.96
C SER A 268 -0.66 -18.08 17.52
N GLY A 269 -1.65 -17.67 16.72
CA GLY A 269 -3.05 -17.60 17.14
C GLY A 269 -3.49 -16.25 17.70
N ARG A 270 -2.62 -15.22 17.69
CA ARG A 270 -2.98 -13.86 18.11
C ARG A 270 -4.04 -13.26 17.19
N SER A 271 -5.03 -12.58 17.76
CA SER A 271 -5.99 -11.77 17.01
C SER A 271 -5.36 -10.42 16.65
N ILE A 272 -5.51 -10.01 15.41
CA ILE A 272 -5.05 -8.68 14.93
C ILE A 272 -6.11 -7.62 15.28
N GLN A 273 -7.39 -8.02 15.39
CA GLN A 273 -8.53 -7.10 15.49
C GLN A 273 -8.41 -6.18 16.70
N ALA A 274 -8.46 -4.87 16.45
CA ALA A 274 -8.34 -3.76 17.38
C ALA A 274 -7.01 -3.68 18.19
N LYS A 275 -6.11 -4.67 18.04
CA LYS A 275 -4.79 -4.72 18.68
C LYS A 275 -3.66 -4.30 17.73
N GLY A 276 -3.75 -4.69 16.47
CA GLY A 276 -2.67 -4.51 15.49
C GLY A 276 -1.51 -5.48 15.71
N ILE A 277 -0.42 -5.19 15.01
CA ILE A 277 0.89 -5.84 15.20
C ILE A 277 1.79 -4.85 15.95
N GLU A 278 2.23 -5.23 17.12
CA GLU A 278 3.22 -4.47 17.88
C GLU A 278 4.61 -4.74 17.29
N PRO A 279 5.41 -3.70 17.03
CA PRO A 279 6.76 -3.88 16.51
C PRO A 279 7.69 -4.46 17.59
N ASP A 280 8.69 -5.24 17.16
CA ASP A 280 9.77 -5.73 18.06
C ASP A 280 10.65 -4.58 18.53
N ILE A 281 10.82 -3.55 17.67
CA ILE A 281 11.49 -2.30 18.01
C ILE A 281 10.55 -1.13 17.76
N PHE A 282 10.07 -0.52 18.83
CA PHE A 282 9.25 0.68 18.74
C PHE A 282 10.13 1.89 18.42
N LEU A 283 9.85 2.54 17.27
CA LEU A 283 10.55 3.74 16.84
C LEU A 283 9.59 4.67 16.09
N LYS A 284 9.31 5.84 16.64
CA LYS A 284 8.51 6.88 15.95
C LYS A 284 9.28 7.41 14.73
N HIS A 285 8.56 7.63 13.64
CA HIS A 285 9.14 8.22 12.44
C HIS A 285 9.60 9.65 12.70
N ARG A 286 10.81 9.99 12.25
CA ARG A 286 11.36 11.35 12.24
C ARG A 286 12.27 11.49 11.01
N LEU A 287 12.26 12.65 10.39
CA LEU A 287 13.30 13.00 9.46
C LEU A 287 14.55 13.43 10.26
N LEU A 288 15.73 12.99 9.83
CA LEU A 288 17.00 13.30 10.48
C LEU A 288 17.42 14.77 10.25
N ASP A 289 16.75 15.47 9.35
CA ASP A 289 17.00 16.89 9.10
C ASP A 289 16.10 17.76 10.00
N PRO A 290 16.66 18.67 10.83
CA PRO A 290 15.91 19.41 11.83
C PRO A 290 14.84 20.37 11.27
N GLU A 291 14.92 20.76 10.01
CA GLU A 291 13.98 21.72 9.40
C GLU A 291 12.67 21.11 8.89
N GLU A 292 12.61 19.79 8.66
CA GLU A 292 11.40 19.11 8.15
C GLU A 292 10.65 18.24 9.19
N SER A 293 11.05 18.27 10.46
CA SER A 293 10.65 17.31 11.50
C SER A 293 9.31 17.60 12.17
N ARG A 294 8.20 17.74 11.48
CA ARG A 294 6.88 17.74 12.13
C ARG A 294 5.80 17.01 11.33
N VAL A 295 5.94 15.72 11.17
CA VAL A 295 4.77 14.88 10.89
C VAL A 295 4.37 14.22 12.22
N ASN A 296 3.31 14.72 12.84
CA ASN A 296 2.72 14.07 14.02
C ASN A 296 2.05 12.77 13.58
N GLU A 297 2.65 11.62 13.89
CA GLU A 297 2.03 10.30 13.74
C GLU A 297 0.92 10.06 14.80
N ASP A 298 0.83 10.89 15.83
CA ASP A 298 -0.15 10.78 16.92
C ASP A 298 -1.61 11.06 16.52
N GLY A 299 -1.89 11.26 15.22
CA GLY A 299 -3.22 11.54 14.68
C GLY A 299 -3.76 10.51 13.68
N LEU A 300 -3.08 9.37 13.49
CA LEU A 300 -3.58 8.32 12.60
C LEU A 300 -4.68 7.51 13.30
N LEU A 301 -5.87 7.50 12.70
CA LEU A 301 -7.04 6.75 13.15
C LEU A 301 -6.74 5.25 13.16
N LYS A 302 -6.95 4.59 14.27
CA LYS A 302 -6.83 3.12 14.41
C LYS A 302 -8.19 2.47 14.32
N GLU A 303 -8.23 1.15 14.12
CA GLU A 303 -9.47 0.37 14.07
C GLU A 303 -10.31 0.55 15.36
N LYS A 304 -9.67 0.61 16.54
CA LYS A 304 -10.32 0.84 17.81
C LYS A 304 -11.00 2.22 17.94
N ASP A 305 -10.58 3.20 17.16
CA ASP A 305 -11.09 4.57 17.18
C ASP A 305 -12.27 4.77 16.23
N LEU A 306 -12.62 3.74 15.43
CA LEU A 306 -13.75 3.79 14.51
C LEU A 306 -15.06 3.50 15.24
N ALA A 307 -16.08 4.33 15.01
CA ALA A 307 -17.44 4.04 15.48
C ALA A 307 -17.90 2.68 14.91
N ASN A 308 -18.40 1.79 15.78
CA ASN A 308 -18.79 0.42 15.45
C ASN A 308 -17.64 -0.50 14.98
N HIS A 309 -16.44 -0.34 15.52
CA HIS A 309 -15.37 -1.32 15.35
C HIS A 309 -15.74 -2.67 15.96
N LEU A 310 -15.09 -3.75 15.52
CA LEU A 310 -15.25 -5.07 16.14
C LEU A 310 -14.31 -5.15 17.34
N GLU A 311 -14.88 -5.42 18.52
CA GLU A 311 -14.09 -5.56 19.74
C GLU A 311 -13.05 -6.69 19.64
N ALA A 312 -11.94 -6.53 20.36
CA ALA A 312 -10.93 -7.56 20.50
C ALA A 312 -11.52 -8.78 21.25
N GLU A 313 -11.06 -9.97 20.90
CA GLU A 313 -11.38 -11.16 21.69
C GLU A 313 -10.58 -11.13 23.01
N PRO A 314 -11.16 -11.57 24.15
CA PRO A 314 -10.43 -11.67 25.41
C PRO A 314 -9.16 -12.53 25.19
N SER A 315 -8.02 -12.03 25.61
CA SER A 315 -6.81 -12.82 25.68
C SER A 315 -6.83 -13.64 26.97
N GLU A 316 -6.41 -14.89 26.93
CA GLU A 316 -6.22 -15.72 28.15
C GLU A 316 -5.01 -15.26 28.99
N ILE A 317 -4.41 -14.12 28.66
CA ILE A 317 -3.28 -13.52 29.39
C ILE A 317 -3.82 -12.24 30.03
N GLU A 318 -3.78 -12.17 31.34
CA GLU A 318 -4.14 -10.99 32.12
C GLU A 318 -3.17 -9.85 31.80
N ASP A 319 -3.66 -8.83 31.08
CA ASP A 319 -2.95 -7.58 30.87
C ASP A 319 -3.21 -6.68 32.10
N GLU A 320 -2.17 -6.23 32.77
CA GLU A 320 -2.25 -5.18 33.79
C GLU A 320 -2.84 -3.91 33.14
N GLU A 321 -3.91 -3.40 33.75
CA GLU A 321 -4.62 -2.20 33.31
C GLU A 321 -3.69 -0.98 33.43
N ASP A 322 -3.34 -0.37 32.31
CA ASP A 322 -2.75 0.97 32.29
C ASP A 322 -3.89 2.00 32.27
N GLU A 323 -4.18 2.58 33.43
CA GLU A 323 -5.09 3.70 33.61
C GLU A 323 -4.41 4.98 33.08
N GLY A 324 -4.79 5.46 31.90
CA GLY A 324 -4.21 6.67 31.31
C GLY A 324 -5.14 7.47 30.39
N ASP A 325 -5.81 8.46 30.99
CA ASP A 325 -6.28 9.71 30.42
C ASP A 325 -7.41 9.74 29.36
N GLU A 326 -8.64 9.86 29.89
CA GLU A 326 -9.74 10.56 29.24
C GLU A 326 -9.45 12.08 29.21
N GLU A 327 -9.08 12.62 28.02
CA GLU A 327 -9.37 14.01 27.59
C GLU A 327 -8.82 14.27 26.18
N ASN A 328 -9.66 14.11 25.16
CA ASN A 328 -9.74 15.04 24.02
C ASN A 328 -10.69 14.53 22.92
N GLN A 329 -11.98 14.58 23.21
CA GLN A 329 -12.99 14.67 22.15
C GLN A 329 -13.11 16.15 21.75
N GLU A 330 -12.38 16.58 20.72
CA GLU A 330 -12.85 17.60 19.80
C GLU A 330 -11.89 17.79 18.60
N LYS A 331 -12.50 17.80 17.39
CA LYS A 331 -11.90 18.17 16.10
C LYS A 331 -11.25 17.06 15.27
N SER A 332 -12.08 16.11 14.86
CA SER A 332 -11.90 15.43 13.57
C SER A 332 -11.97 16.47 12.41
N ARG A 333 -10.89 17.17 12.16
CA ARG A 333 -10.61 17.72 10.82
C ARG A 333 -9.91 16.62 10.05
N MET A 334 -10.60 16.09 9.02
CA MET A 334 -9.94 15.37 7.92
C MET A 334 -8.77 16.25 7.44
N ARG A 335 -7.57 15.97 7.96
CA ARG A 335 -6.34 16.44 7.32
C ARG A 335 -6.11 15.48 6.17
N GLU A 336 -6.11 16.01 4.96
CA GLU A 336 -5.59 15.34 3.78
C GLU A 336 -4.32 14.60 4.18
N VAL A 337 -4.36 13.27 4.05
CA VAL A 337 -3.16 12.45 4.18
C VAL A 337 -2.28 12.87 3.02
N ASP A 338 -1.22 13.61 3.31
CA ASP A 338 -0.23 14.05 2.33
C ASP A 338 0.49 12.79 1.81
N PHE A 339 -0.13 12.16 0.79
CA PHE A 339 0.49 11.10 0.00
C PHE A 339 1.58 11.74 -0.85
N ARG A 340 2.70 12.07 -0.26
CA ARG A 340 3.92 12.35 -1.01
C ARG A 340 4.40 11.07 -1.69
N VAL A 341 3.62 10.63 -2.69
CA VAL A 341 3.97 9.52 -3.58
C VAL A 341 4.97 10.05 -4.61
N GLY A 342 6.12 10.52 -4.11
CA GLY A 342 7.25 10.83 -4.95
C GLY A 342 8.01 9.54 -5.34
N PRO A 343 8.90 9.62 -6.34
CA PRO A 343 9.84 8.52 -6.60
C PRO A 343 10.69 8.29 -5.34
N LEU A 344 11.00 7.00 -5.06
CA LEU A 344 11.96 6.69 -4.00
C LEU A 344 13.32 7.30 -4.39
N LYS A 345 13.79 8.24 -3.58
CA LYS A 345 15.11 8.85 -3.75
C LYS A 345 16.02 8.38 -2.64
N PRO A 346 17.27 8.01 -2.92
CA PRO A 346 18.23 7.60 -1.90
C PRO A 346 18.38 8.62 -0.78
N GLU A 347 18.41 9.92 -1.14
CA GLU A 347 18.57 11.02 -0.20
C GLU A 347 17.43 11.12 0.81
N THR A 348 16.18 10.92 0.33
CA THR A 348 15.00 10.92 1.20
C THR A 348 14.99 9.72 2.16
N LEU A 349 15.46 8.55 1.71
CA LEU A 349 15.56 7.36 2.56
C LEU A 349 16.70 7.45 3.58
N GLN A 350 17.79 8.15 3.25
CA GLN A 350 18.90 8.42 4.18
C GLN A 350 18.51 9.41 5.29
N SER A 351 17.51 10.25 5.08
CA SER A 351 16.99 11.13 6.14
C SER A 351 15.90 10.47 7.01
N ASP A 352 15.39 9.30 6.62
CA ASP A 352 14.36 8.57 7.36
C ASP A 352 15.00 7.73 8.49
N ASN A 353 14.76 8.11 9.75
CA ASN A 353 15.36 7.47 10.91
C ASN A 353 15.01 5.97 11.03
N GLN A 354 13.82 5.56 10.62
CA GLN A 354 13.39 4.16 10.66
C GLN A 354 14.12 3.33 9.59
N VAL A 355 14.32 3.90 8.38
CA VAL A 355 15.09 3.24 7.31
C VAL A 355 16.55 3.11 7.70
N MET A 356 17.13 4.19 8.24
CA MET A 356 18.53 4.14 8.70
C MET A 356 18.74 3.15 9.84
N ARG A 357 17.80 3.12 10.81
CA ARG A 357 17.85 2.13 11.89
C ARG A 357 17.71 0.69 11.39
N ALA A 358 16.83 0.47 10.42
CA ALA A 358 16.70 -0.85 9.78
C ALA A 358 17.98 -1.27 9.07
N LEU A 359 18.65 -0.35 8.38
CA LEU A 359 19.94 -0.62 7.71
C LEU A 359 21.04 -0.97 8.72
N GLU A 360 21.18 -0.21 9.81
CA GLU A 360 22.13 -0.49 10.89
C GLU A 360 21.93 -1.89 11.50
N LEU A 361 20.68 -2.31 11.72
CA LEU A 361 20.34 -3.62 12.23
C LEU A 361 20.73 -4.74 11.26
N LEU A 362 20.50 -4.53 9.95
CA LEU A 362 20.90 -5.48 8.92
C LEU A 362 22.42 -5.61 8.81
N GLU A 363 23.15 -4.50 8.93
CA GLU A 363 24.62 -4.49 8.93
C GLU A 363 25.20 -5.16 10.18
N GLY A 364 24.62 -4.86 11.35
CA GLY A 364 25.02 -5.49 12.61
C GLY A 364 24.81 -7.00 12.61
N TYR A 365 23.82 -7.52 11.89
CA TYR A 365 23.58 -8.96 11.78
C TYR A 365 24.69 -9.72 11.07
N GLU A 366 25.45 -9.09 10.17
CA GLU A 366 26.62 -9.72 9.51
C GLU A 366 27.81 -9.93 10.46
N ILE A 367 27.81 -9.26 11.63
CA ILE A 367 28.93 -9.31 12.58
C ILE A 367 28.81 -10.51 13.53
N PHE A 368 27.60 -11.05 13.71
CA PHE A 368 27.26 -12.17 14.59
C PHE A 368 26.84 -13.40 13.83
#